data_ea939e738739eb9baea3ea69c57e6df7
#
_entry.id   ea939e738739eb9baea3ea69c57e6df7
#
_cell.length_a   1.000
_cell.length_b   1.000
_cell.length_c   1.000
_cell.angle_alpha   90.00
_cell.angle_beta   90.00
_cell.angle_gamma   90.00
#
_symmetry.space_group_name_H-M   'P 1'
#
loop_
_entity.id
_entity.type
_entity.pdbx_description
1 polymer ?
#
loop_
_entity_poly.entity_id
_entity_poly.type
_entity_poly.pdbx_seq_one_letter_code
_entity_poly.pdbx_strand_id
1 'polypeptide(L)'
;MKRLFPCTVGLSVGPALQFFIASTLFLPTLAHGGPPPSAQQILASVRMVEARQQIDLQGQLRENEIVIPFHLTQNGPLIRYSFTNPDEMLQLRLGQNSSRLDFVTDTGTEKFVAGKLSQKIRGTSLTYEDLAFRFLYWQTARVLGEENVRTRNCWKLQLRAPSRESQYSNVLLWVDKASGALMRMEGYDWNAQLVKRFEVVSAQKIDNRWFLKQMRVEEFQPGTNHVQSRTYLEIKK
;
A
#
# COMPACT_ATOMS: atom_id res chain seq x y z
N MET A 1 -23.32 -56.46 -57.39
CA MET A 1 -23.72 -55.98 -58.71
C MET A 1 -23.05 -54.66 -58.94
N LYS A 2 -21.89 -54.61 -59.67
CA LYS A 2 -21.73 -54.17 -61.06
C LYS A 2 -22.44 -52.82 -61.30
N ARG A 3 -21.80 -51.69 -61.70
CA ARG A 3 -20.87 -51.45 -62.84
C ARG A 3 -20.30 -50.01 -62.59
N LEU A 4 -19.00 -49.72 -62.73
CA LEU A 4 -18.21 -49.39 -63.93
C LEU A 4 -18.38 -47.97 -64.47
N PHE A 5 -17.23 -47.30 -64.52
CA PHE A 5 -16.75 -46.09 -65.15
C PHE A 5 -17.21 -45.76 -66.57
N PRO A 6 -16.98 -44.58 -67.18
CA PRO A 6 -15.63 -44.15 -67.51
C PRO A 6 -15.32 -42.65 -67.52
N CYS A 7 -13.99 -42.34 -67.59
CA CYS A 7 -13.24 -41.19 -67.95
C CYS A 7 -13.78 -40.28 -69.06
N THR A 8 -13.49 -38.97 -68.92
CA THR A 8 -12.98 -38.18 -70.07
C THR A 8 -12.04 -37.09 -69.63
N VAL A 9 -10.93 -37.02 -70.33
CA VAL A 9 -9.80 -36.06 -70.22
C VAL A 9 -10.17 -34.80 -70.99
N GLY A 10 -9.81 -33.67 -70.48
CA GLY A 10 -9.87 -32.36 -71.12
C GLY A 10 -8.78 -31.44 -70.62
N LEU A 11 -7.67 -31.38 -71.34
CA LEU A 11 -6.62 -30.39 -71.23
C LEU A 11 -7.15 -29.01 -71.66
N SER A 12 -6.88 -27.93 -70.95
CA SER A 12 -6.64 -26.65 -71.57
C SER A 12 -5.76 -25.74 -70.65
N VAL A 13 -4.77 -25.26 -71.26
CA VAL A 13 -3.65 -24.35 -71.02
C VAL A 13 -4.01 -23.09 -70.18
N GLY A 14 -3.05 -22.70 -69.31
CA GLY A 14 -3.06 -21.57 -68.40
C GLY A 14 -3.17 -20.17 -68.98
N PRO A 15 -3.14 -19.16 -68.19
CA PRO A 15 -1.87 -18.46 -67.95
C PRO A 15 -1.67 -17.82 -66.54
N ALA A 16 -0.39 -17.62 -66.31
CA ALA A 16 0.24 -16.53 -65.52
C ALA A 16 -0.15 -16.31 -64.07
N LEU A 17 0.71 -16.86 -63.24
CA LEU A 17 0.98 -16.55 -61.85
C LEU A 17 1.38 -15.08 -61.66
N GLN A 18 0.54 -14.26 -61.05
CA GLN A 18 0.94 -13.00 -60.47
C GLN A 18 0.99 -13.14 -58.96
N PHE A 19 2.22 -13.29 -58.45
CA PHE A 19 2.51 -13.16 -57.00
C PHE A 19 2.31 -11.72 -56.59
N PHE A 20 1.19 -11.42 -55.92
CA PHE A 20 1.06 -10.21 -55.10
C PHE A 20 1.68 -10.54 -53.74
N ILE A 21 2.94 -10.08 -53.56
CA ILE A 21 3.55 -9.99 -52.25
C ILE A 21 2.86 -8.82 -51.53
N ALA A 22 1.84 -9.12 -50.73
CA ALA A 22 1.31 -8.15 -49.79
C ALA A 22 2.36 -8.01 -48.68
N SER A 23 3.25 -7.02 -48.81
CA SER A 23 4.07 -6.55 -47.68
C SER A 23 3.16 -5.94 -46.63
N THR A 24 2.75 -6.77 -45.65
CA THR A 24 2.16 -6.27 -44.42
C THR A 24 3.27 -5.51 -43.66
N LEU A 25 3.28 -4.20 -43.81
CA LEU A 25 4.00 -3.28 -42.92
C LEU A 25 3.43 -3.52 -41.50
N PHE A 26 4.14 -4.34 -40.70
CA PHE A 26 4.01 -4.32 -39.26
C PHE A 26 4.48 -2.96 -38.77
N LEU A 27 3.57 -2.01 -38.71
CA LEU A 27 3.77 -0.82 -37.90
C LEU A 27 3.80 -1.29 -36.44
N PRO A 28 4.92 -1.07 -35.69
CA PRO A 28 4.92 -1.31 -34.27
C PRO A 28 3.87 -0.35 -33.69
N THR A 29 2.80 -0.88 -33.15
CA THR A 29 1.91 -0.13 -32.27
C THR A 29 2.76 0.32 -31.10
N LEU A 30 3.23 1.58 -31.15
CA LEU A 30 3.77 2.28 -30.01
C LEU A 30 2.65 2.28 -28.96
N ALA A 31 2.78 1.39 -27.99
CA ALA A 31 1.95 1.44 -26.81
C ALA A 31 2.14 2.83 -26.19
N HIS A 32 1.20 3.73 -26.42
CA HIS A 32 1.14 5.03 -25.78
C HIS A 32 0.81 4.77 -24.31
N GLY A 33 1.82 4.42 -23.54
CA GLY A 33 1.75 4.52 -22.09
C GLY A 33 1.52 6.00 -21.77
N GLY A 34 0.38 6.33 -21.18
CA GLY A 34 0.14 7.69 -20.70
C GLY A 34 1.26 8.14 -19.76
N PRO A 35 1.40 9.44 -19.51
CA PRO A 35 2.42 9.93 -18.57
C PRO A 35 2.29 9.22 -17.22
N PRO A 36 3.40 8.93 -16.53
CA PRO A 36 3.36 8.28 -15.23
C PRO A 36 2.51 9.12 -14.27
N PRO A 37 1.77 8.47 -13.35
CA PRO A 37 0.90 9.19 -12.42
C PRO A 37 1.71 10.11 -11.51
N SER A 38 1.15 11.26 -11.17
CA SER A 38 1.77 12.17 -10.18
C SER A 38 1.74 11.55 -8.79
N ALA A 39 2.63 12.00 -7.90
CA ALA A 39 2.66 11.53 -6.51
C ALA A 39 1.30 11.72 -5.81
N GLN A 40 0.61 12.84 -6.06
CA GLN A 40 -0.71 13.11 -5.47
C GLN A 40 -1.80 12.18 -6.00
N GLN A 41 -1.74 11.77 -7.28
CA GLN A 41 -2.65 10.77 -7.83
C GLN A 41 -2.43 9.40 -7.18
N ILE A 42 -1.17 9.00 -6.99
CA ILE A 42 -0.85 7.73 -6.29
C ILE A 42 -1.33 7.78 -4.85
N LEU A 43 -1.06 8.86 -4.11
CA LEU A 43 -1.54 9.02 -2.73
C LEU A 43 -3.06 9.03 -2.64
N ALA A 44 -3.74 9.67 -3.61
CA ALA A 44 -5.21 9.64 -3.68
C ALA A 44 -5.75 8.22 -3.88
N SER A 45 -5.08 7.39 -4.72
CA SER A 45 -5.47 6.00 -4.90
C SER A 45 -5.30 5.18 -3.63
N VAL A 46 -4.19 5.37 -2.89
CA VAL A 46 -3.96 4.73 -1.58
C VAL A 46 -5.09 5.09 -0.61
N ARG A 47 -5.39 6.38 -0.45
CA ARG A 47 -6.49 6.83 0.43
C ARG A 47 -7.85 6.24 0.04
N MET A 48 -8.12 6.11 -1.28
CA MET A 48 -9.35 5.49 -1.77
C MET A 48 -9.44 4.00 -1.46
N VAL A 49 -8.33 3.26 -1.59
CA VAL A 49 -8.28 1.83 -1.26
C VAL A 49 -8.56 1.65 0.22
N GLU A 50 -7.87 2.41 1.06
CA GLU A 50 -8.08 2.38 2.52
C GLU A 50 -9.52 2.74 2.91
N ALA A 51 -10.09 3.80 2.32
CA ALA A 51 -11.44 4.27 2.66
C ALA A 51 -12.59 3.36 2.19
N ARG A 52 -12.32 2.33 1.39
CA ARG A 52 -13.34 1.38 0.89
C ARG A 52 -13.39 0.05 1.64
N GLN A 53 -12.50 -0.15 2.59
CA GLN A 53 -12.41 -1.42 3.30
C GLN A 53 -13.55 -1.58 4.32
N GLN A 54 -13.98 -2.82 4.49
CA GLN A 54 -14.80 -3.26 5.60
C GLN A 54 -14.04 -4.38 6.30
N ILE A 55 -13.65 -4.14 7.54
CA ILE A 55 -12.75 -4.99 8.30
C ILE A 55 -13.32 -5.19 9.70
N ASP A 56 -13.27 -6.41 10.17
CA ASP A 56 -13.49 -6.80 11.56
C ASP A 56 -12.49 -7.92 11.86
N LEU A 57 -11.36 -7.56 12.47
CA LEU A 57 -10.21 -8.43 12.64
C LEU A 57 -9.61 -8.30 14.05
N GLN A 58 -9.20 -9.42 14.58
CA GLN A 58 -8.35 -9.46 15.76
C GLN A 58 -6.89 -9.38 15.37
N GLY A 59 -6.09 -8.74 16.21
CA GLY A 59 -4.65 -8.64 15.98
C GLY A 59 -3.87 -8.52 17.27
N GLN A 60 -2.56 -8.42 17.12
CA GLN A 60 -1.67 -8.13 18.23
C GLN A 60 -0.46 -7.31 17.76
N LEU A 61 0.05 -6.48 18.64
CA LEU A 61 1.41 -5.93 18.55
C LEU A 61 2.30 -6.82 19.39
N ARG A 62 3.44 -7.23 18.83
CA ARG A 62 4.42 -8.06 19.55
C ARG A 62 5.81 -7.42 19.41
N GLU A 63 6.41 -7.12 20.55
CA GLU A 63 7.80 -6.62 20.64
C GLU A 63 8.48 -7.35 21.81
N ASN A 64 9.49 -8.15 21.50
CA ASN A 64 10.12 -9.05 22.47
C ASN A 64 9.07 -9.92 23.18
N GLU A 65 8.97 -9.81 24.51
CA GLU A 65 8.00 -10.53 25.35
C GLU A 65 6.66 -9.77 25.53
N ILE A 66 6.60 -8.51 25.04
CA ILE A 66 5.38 -7.71 25.14
C ILE A 66 4.43 -8.14 24.02
N VAL A 67 3.22 -8.53 24.40
CA VAL A 67 2.11 -8.86 23.48
C VAL A 67 0.90 -8.01 23.84
N ILE A 68 0.47 -7.18 22.93
CA ILE A 68 -0.66 -6.27 23.10
C ILE A 68 -1.75 -6.67 22.12
N PRO A 69 -2.81 -7.37 22.57
CA PRO A 69 -3.94 -7.68 21.72
C PRO A 69 -4.70 -6.40 21.36
N PHE A 70 -5.24 -6.36 20.16
CA PHE A 70 -6.15 -5.30 19.70
C PHE A 70 -7.24 -5.88 18.82
N HIS A 71 -8.34 -5.14 18.75
CA HIS A 71 -9.41 -5.36 17.79
C HIS A 71 -9.42 -4.21 16.80
N LEU A 72 -9.43 -4.52 15.51
CA LEU A 72 -9.47 -3.56 14.41
C LEU A 72 -10.79 -3.69 13.69
N THR A 73 -11.60 -2.63 13.74
CA THR A 73 -12.80 -2.53 12.91
C THR A 73 -12.66 -1.37 11.93
N GLN A 74 -13.11 -1.58 10.71
CA GLN A 74 -13.17 -0.52 9.71
C GLN A 74 -14.48 -0.57 8.95
N ASN A 75 -15.12 0.59 8.82
CA ASN A 75 -16.28 0.78 7.97
C ASN A 75 -16.06 2.02 7.10
N GLY A 76 -15.61 1.77 5.88
CA GLY A 76 -15.24 2.84 4.96
C GLY A 76 -14.10 3.70 5.54
N PRO A 77 -14.29 5.03 5.63
CA PRO A 77 -13.23 5.94 6.10
C PRO A 77 -13.04 5.94 7.61
N LEU A 78 -13.78 5.12 8.37
CA LEU A 78 -13.72 5.08 9.82
C LEU A 78 -13.03 3.81 10.29
N ILE A 79 -11.88 3.96 10.92
CA ILE A 79 -11.09 2.87 11.49
C ILE A 79 -11.09 3.01 13.00
N ARG A 80 -11.35 1.91 13.72
CA ARG A 80 -11.26 1.85 15.18
C ARG A 80 -10.25 0.82 15.62
N TYR A 81 -9.41 1.21 16.56
CA TYR A 81 -8.47 0.34 17.26
C TYR A 81 -8.90 0.24 18.71
N SER A 82 -9.24 -0.95 19.16
CA SER A 82 -9.62 -1.21 20.53
C SER A 82 -8.57 -2.06 21.22
N PHE A 83 -8.01 -1.55 22.29
CA PHE A 83 -7.01 -2.22 23.13
C PHE A 83 -7.64 -2.54 24.48
N THR A 84 -7.17 -3.61 25.11
CA THR A 84 -7.56 -3.99 26.48
C THR A 84 -6.37 -3.88 27.43
N ASN A 85 -6.64 -3.73 28.74
CA ASN A 85 -5.64 -3.72 29.82
C ASN A 85 -4.53 -2.65 29.69
N PRO A 86 -4.84 -1.34 29.89
CA PRO A 86 -6.17 -0.77 30.17
C PRO A 86 -7.01 -0.64 28.91
N ASP A 87 -8.31 -0.46 29.08
CA ASP A 87 -9.18 -0.24 27.94
C ASP A 87 -8.88 1.11 27.28
N GLU A 88 -8.69 1.08 25.96
CA GLU A 88 -8.42 2.26 25.16
C GLU A 88 -9.00 2.05 23.76
N MET A 89 -9.80 3.00 23.31
CA MET A 89 -10.34 2.96 21.95
C MET A 89 -9.96 4.22 21.20
N LEU A 90 -9.32 4.02 20.06
CA LEU A 90 -8.94 5.07 19.13
C LEU A 90 -9.81 5.00 17.89
N GLN A 91 -10.23 6.15 17.38
CA GLN A 91 -10.96 6.26 16.14
C GLN A 91 -10.21 7.14 15.17
N LEU A 92 -9.75 6.55 14.06
CA LEU A 92 -9.17 7.26 12.93
C LEU A 92 -10.26 7.52 11.89
N ARG A 93 -10.40 8.77 11.48
CA ARG A 93 -11.25 9.18 10.36
C ARG A 93 -10.38 9.60 9.20
N LEU A 94 -10.52 8.89 8.07
CA LEU A 94 -9.85 9.22 6.81
C LEU A 94 -10.75 10.21 6.03
N GLY A 95 -10.40 11.48 6.03
CA GLY A 95 -11.11 12.50 5.26
C GLY A 95 -10.56 12.64 3.84
N GLN A 96 -11.08 13.61 3.10
CA GLN A 96 -10.59 13.92 1.75
C GLN A 96 -9.19 14.58 1.78
N ASN A 97 -8.98 15.53 2.71
CA ASN A 97 -7.79 16.38 2.77
C ASN A 97 -6.94 16.18 4.02
N SER A 98 -7.41 15.40 4.99
CA SER A 98 -6.72 15.12 6.24
C SER A 98 -7.23 13.85 6.89
N SER A 99 -6.41 13.24 7.74
CA SER A 99 -6.85 12.24 8.71
C SER A 99 -6.98 12.87 10.09
N ARG A 100 -7.87 12.32 10.90
CA ARG A 100 -8.09 12.75 12.28
C ARG A 100 -8.16 11.53 13.19
N LEU A 101 -7.30 11.54 14.20
CA LEU A 101 -7.33 10.56 15.28
C LEU A 101 -8.08 11.15 16.48
N ASP A 102 -8.96 10.38 17.07
CA ASP A 102 -9.75 10.73 18.25
C ASP A 102 -9.67 9.59 19.28
N PHE A 103 -9.81 9.92 20.57
CA PHE A 103 -10.17 8.95 21.60
C PHE A 103 -11.68 8.72 21.58
N VAL A 104 -12.10 7.49 21.81
CA VAL A 104 -13.51 7.15 22.03
C VAL A 104 -13.71 6.97 23.53
N THR A 105 -14.64 7.72 24.08
CA THR A 105 -15.04 7.67 25.49
C THR A 105 -16.51 7.26 25.62
N ASP A 106 -16.98 6.98 26.81
CA ASP A 106 -18.38 6.63 27.05
C ASP A 106 -19.35 7.78 26.67
N THR A 107 -18.85 9.02 26.68
CA THR A 107 -19.64 10.22 26.35
C THR A 107 -19.52 10.65 24.89
N GLY A 108 -18.67 10.00 24.09
CA GLY A 108 -18.45 10.33 22.68
C GLY A 108 -17.01 10.20 22.20
N THR A 109 -16.62 11.09 21.31
CA THR A 109 -15.23 11.15 20.79
C THR A 109 -14.56 12.44 21.18
N GLU A 110 -13.35 12.34 21.69
CA GLU A 110 -12.49 13.48 22.04
C GLU A 110 -11.30 13.57 21.07
N LYS A 111 -10.99 14.78 20.62
CA LYS A 111 -9.85 15.00 19.73
C LYS A 111 -8.56 14.55 20.40
N PHE A 112 -7.77 13.75 19.72
CA PHE A 112 -6.46 13.31 20.20
C PHE A 112 -5.52 14.53 20.33
N VAL A 113 -4.85 14.65 21.48
CA VAL A 113 -3.95 15.77 21.77
C VAL A 113 -2.71 15.68 20.90
N ALA A 114 -2.44 16.72 20.10
CA ALA A 114 -1.33 16.74 19.14
C ALA A 114 0.03 16.41 19.78
N GLY A 115 0.32 16.92 20.98
CA GLY A 115 1.55 16.65 21.71
C GLY A 115 1.74 15.20 22.18
N LYS A 116 0.69 14.37 22.09
CA LYS A 116 0.78 12.94 22.40
C LYS A 116 0.99 12.06 21.15
N LEU A 117 0.94 12.60 19.94
CA LEU A 117 1.05 11.82 18.70
C LEU A 117 2.37 11.06 18.60
N SER A 118 3.48 11.63 19.08
CA SER A 118 4.79 10.99 19.08
C SER A 118 5.00 9.97 20.20
N GLN A 119 4.03 9.83 21.12
CA GLN A 119 4.11 8.84 22.19
C GLN A 119 3.96 7.42 21.64
N LYS A 120 4.73 6.51 22.21
CA LYS A 120 4.70 5.09 21.87
C LYS A 120 3.42 4.41 22.38
N ILE A 121 2.83 3.56 21.57
CA ILE A 121 1.69 2.75 21.95
C ILE A 121 2.20 1.63 22.88
N ARG A 122 1.91 1.77 24.18
CA ARG A 122 2.20 0.76 25.21
C ARG A 122 3.66 0.26 25.20
N GLY A 123 4.60 1.17 24.93
CA GLY A 123 6.03 0.86 24.92
C GLY A 123 6.56 0.18 23.67
N THR A 124 5.73 -0.07 22.66
CA THR A 124 6.15 -0.62 21.37
C THR A 124 6.84 0.43 20.49
N SER A 125 7.44 0.01 19.37
CA SER A 125 8.01 0.92 18.37
C SER A 125 6.97 1.72 17.59
N LEU A 126 5.68 1.42 17.73
CA LEU A 126 4.59 2.19 17.12
C LEU A 126 4.23 3.43 17.95
N THR A 127 3.94 4.53 17.26
CA THR A 127 3.42 5.76 17.88
C THR A 127 1.96 5.98 17.43
N TYR A 128 1.25 6.87 18.13
CA TYR A 128 -0.09 7.26 17.72
C TYR A 128 -0.09 8.01 16.37
N GLU A 129 1.00 8.74 16.04
CA GLU A 129 1.15 9.34 14.72
C GLU A 129 1.22 8.32 13.60
N ASP A 130 1.85 7.17 13.86
CA ASP A 130 1.94 6.08 12.88
C ASP A 130 0.55 5.52 12.54
N LEU A 131 -0.34 5.40 13.53
CA LEU A 131 -1.73 4.99 13.31
C LEU A 131 -2.59 6.05 12.61
N ALA A 132 -2.20 7.32 12.70
CA ALA A 132 -2.98 8.42 12.15
C ALA A 132 -2.82 8.59 10.63
N PHE A 133 -1.83 7.97 10.01
CA PHE A 133 -1.54 8.06 8.56
C PHE A 133 -1.48 9.48 8.00
N ARG A 134 -1.07 10.47 8.83
CA ARG A 134 -1.07 11.89 8.45
C ARG A 134 -0.21 12.18 7.23
N PHE A 135 0.88 11.46 7.04
CA PHE A 135 1.78 11.61 5.90
C PHE A 135 1.10 11.37 4.54
N LEU A 136 0.03 10.56 4.48
CA LEU A 136 -0.72 10.34 3.23
C LEU A 136 -1.41 11.61 2.69
N TYR A 137 -1.47 12.66 3.50
CA TYR A 137 -2.13 13.93 3.19
C TYR A 137 -1.13 15.07 3.00
N TRP A 138 0.17 14.81 3.07
CA TRP A 138 1.17 15.85 2.85
C TRP A 138 1.18 16.29 1.39
N GLN A 139 1.11 17.63 1.19
CA GLN A 139 0.99 18.22 -0.14
C GLN A 139 2.29 18.14 -0.93
N THR A 140 3.44 18.26 -0.23
CA THR A 140 4.75 18.19 -0.87
C THR A 140 5.16 16.74 -1.06
N ALA A 141 4.86 16.20 -2.24
CA ALA A 141 5.18 14.83 -2.62
C ALA A 141 5.72 14.76 -4.04
N ARG A 142 6.66 13.85 -4.29
CA ARG A 142 7.21 13.56 -5.62
C ARG A 142 7.44 12.07 -5.82
N VAL A 143 7.32 11.62 -7.07
CA VAL A 143 7.72 10.27 -7.48
C VAL A 143 9.24 10.27 -7.68
N LEU A 144 9.93 9.32 -7.05
CA LEU A 144 11.37 9.13 -7.22
C LEU A 144 11.68 8.10 -8.31
N GLY A 145 10.70 7.25 -8.67
CA GLY A 145 10.86 6.18 -9.65
C GLY A 145 10.10 4.93 -9.23
N GLU A 146 10.57 3.80 -9.70
CA GLU A 146 10.04 2.46 -9.40
C GLU A 146 11.11 1.64 -8.68
N GLU A 147 10.67 0.81 -7.75
CA GLU A 147 11.56 -0.10 -7.00
C GLU A 147 10.77 -1.34 -6.58
N ASN A 148 11.43 -2.49 -6.61
CA ASN A 148 10.81 -3.72 -6.14
C ASN A 148 10.93 -3.82 -4.61
N VAL A 149 9.79 -4.05 -3.96
CA VAL A 149 9.75 -4.46 -2.56
C VAL A 149 9.28 -5.90 -2.51
N ARG A 150 10.17 -6.81 -2.09
CA ARG A 150 9.95 -8.26 -2.22
C ARG A 150 9.65 -8.62 -3.68
N THR A 151 8.48 -9.16 -3.96
CA THR A 151 8.04 -9.58 -5.30
C THR A 151 7.11 -8.57 -5.98
N ARG A 152 6.96 -7.36 -5.40
CA ARG A 152 6.00 -6.36 -5.87
C ARG A 152 6.72 -5.17 -6.50
N ASN A 153 6.29 -4.78 -7.70
CA ASN A 153 6.77 -3.57 -8.36
C ASN A 153 6.02 -2.35 -7.79
N CYS A 154 6.74 -1.42 -7.18
CA CYS A 154 6.18 -0.32 -6.43
C CYS A 154 6.61 1.03 -7.01
N TRP A 155 5.71 2.01 -6.93
CA TRP A 155 6.09 3.41 -7.01
C TRP A 155 6.83 3.80 -5.74
N LYS A 156 8.00 4.42 -5.87
CA LYS A 156 8.73 5.03 -4.76
C LYS A 156 8.43 6.52 -4.71
N LEU A 157 7.87 6.96 -3.61
CA LEU A 157 7.50 8.35 -3.37
C LEU A 157 8.34 8.96 -2.26
N GLN A 158 8.60 10.26 -2.35
CA GLN A 158 9.11 11.06 -1.24
C GLN A 158 8.08 12.11 -0.86
N LEU A 159 7.78 12.20 0.43
CA LEU A 159 6.88 13.16 1.03
C LEU A 159 7.64 14.01 2.05
N ARG A 160 7.33 15.31 2.12
CA ARG A 160 7.89 16.21 3.11
C ARG A 160 6.82 16.73 4.06
N ALA A 161 7.12 16.73 5.35
CA ALA A 161 6.23 17.26 6.36
C ALA A 161 6.00 18.75 6.16
N PRO A 162 4.78 19.25 6.38
CA PRO A 162 4.45 20.67 6.27
C PRO A 162 5.00 21.48 7.46
N SER A 163 5.22 20.87 8.61
CA SER A 163 5.69 21.53 9.84
C SER A 163 6.39 20.55 10.77
N ARG A 164 7.03 21.09 11.81
CA ARG A 164 7.73 20.32 12.87
C ARG A 164 6.78 19.66 13.88
N GLU A 165 5.48 19.70 13.66
CA GLU A 165 4.52 18.95 14.48
C GLU A 165 4.59 17.43 14.28
N SER A 166 5.12 16.99 13.13
CA SER A 166 5.36 15.57 12.86
C SER A 166 6.72 15.12 13.42
N GLN A 167 6.79 13.90 13.91
CA GLN A 167 8.06 13.26 14.26
C GLN A 167 8.96 13.06 13.01
N TYR A 168 8.37 13.04 11.83
CA TYR A 168 9.07 12.87 10.56
C TYR A 168 9.21 14.20 9.82
N SER A 169 10.40 14.48 9.29
CA SER A 169 10.63 15.55 8.30
C SER A 169 10.35 15.09 6.88
N ASN A 170 10.69 13.83 6.60
CA ASN A 170 10.48 13.17 5.33
C ASN A 170 9.96 11.74 5.54
N VAL A 171 9.16 11.29 4.59
CA VAL A 171 8.71 9.91 4.49
C VAL A 171 8.97 9.40 3.08
N LEU A 172 9.57 8.23 2.95
CA LEU A 172 9.60 7.46 1.71
C LEU A 172 8.51 6.40 1.77
N LEU A 173 7.74 6.28 0.69
CA LEU A 173 6.68 5.28 0.55
C LEU A 173 6.93 4.40 -0.67
N TRP A 174 6.65 3.12 -0.55
CA TRP A 174 6.57 2.17 -1.65
C TRP A 174 5.14 1.66 -1.79
N VAL A 175 4.50 2.05 -2.88
CA VAL A 175 3.10 1.73 -3.19
C VAL A 175 3.08 0.72 -4.33
N ASP A 176 2.50 -0.45 -4.10
CA ASP A 176 2.36 -1.49 -5.11
C ASP A 176 1.54 -0.98 -6.31
N LYS A 177 2.10 -1.07 -7.49
CA LYS A 177 1.49 -0.55 -8.73
C LYS A 177 0.20 -1.28 -9.10
N ALA A 178 0.09 -2.55 -8.76
CA ALA A 178 -1.05 -3.37 -9.14
C ALA A 178 -2.25 -3.21 -8.19
N SER A 179 -2.01 -3.09 -6.88
CA SER A 179 -3.07 -3.06 -5.86
C SER A 179 -3.27 -1.72 -5.18
N GLY A 180 -2.30 -0.80 -5.27
CA GLY A 180 -2.29 0.44 -4.50
C GLY A 180 -1.94 0.25 -3.02
N ALA A 181 -1.54 -0.96 -2.60
CA ALA A 181 -1.20 -1.22 -1.20
C ALA A 181 0.15 -0.60 -0.82
N LEU A 182 0.24 -0.08 0.41
CA LEU A 182 1.50 0.34 1.01
C LEU A 182 2.34 -0.88 1.37
N MET A 183 3.49 -1.07 0.71
CA MET A 183 4.38 -2.20 0.94
C MET A 183 5.50 -1.87 1.91
N ARG A 184 6.00 -0.63 1.89
CA ARG A 184 7.03 -0.14 2.80
C ARG A 184 6.86 1.36 3.03
N MET A 185 7.21 1.79 4.23
CA MET A 185 7.36 3.19 4.61
C MET A 185 8.67 3.37 5.38
N GLU A 186 9.42 4.42 5.10
CA GLU A 186 10.59 4.83 5.87
C GLU A 186 10.41 6.27 6.34
N GLY A 187 10.49 6.47 7.65
CA GLY A 187 10.41 7.77 8.29
C GLY A 187 11.79 8.31 8.66
N TYR A 188 12.04 9.55 8.28
CA TYR A 188 13.29 10.27 8.54
C TYR A 188 13.00 11.44 9.48
N ASP A 189 13.82 11.61 10.51
CA ASP A 189 13.70 12.72 11.46
C ASP A 189 14.12 14.07 10.85
N TRP A 190 14.10 15.11 11.67
CA TRP A 190 14.48 16.48 11.26
C TRP A 190 15.98 16.69 11.06
N ASN A 191 16.81 15.68 11.37
CA ASN A 191 18.24 15.63 11.05
C ASN A 191 18.50 14.75 9.81
N ALA A 192 17.43 14.37 9.06
CA ALA A 192 17.45 13.49 7.89
C ALA A 192 18.00 12.09 8.19
N GLN A 193 17.86 11.61 9.42
CA GLN A 193 18.27 10.27 9.84
C GLN A 193 17.07 9.32 9.77
N LEU A 194 17.29 8.11 9.24
CA LEU A 194 16.29 7.06 9.26
C LEU A 194 16.01 6.66 10.70
N VAL A 195 14.77 6.84 11.14
CA VAL A 195 14.36 6.54 12.52
C VAL A 195 13.35 5.39 12.58
N LYS A 196 12.61 5.15 11.50
CA LYS A 196 11.60 4.09 11.49
C LYS A 196 11.38 3.49 10.09
N ARG A 197 11.15 2.18 10.05
CA ARG A 197 10.72 1.47 8.83
C ARG A 197 9.54 0.57 9.12
N PHE A 198 8.53 0.63 8.27
CA PHE A 198 7.42 -0.29 8.20
C PHE A 198 7.57 -1.13 6.94
N GLU A 199 7.38 -2.43 7.03
CA GLU A 199 7.43 -3.31 5.88
C GLU A 199 6.40 -4.43 6.00
N VAL A 200 5.59 -4.61 4.97
CA VAL A 200 4.68 -5.76 4.86
C VAL A 200 5.51 -7.03 4.74
N VAL A 201 5.40 -7.91 5.72
CA VAL A 201 6.09 -9.20 5.75
C VAL A 201 5.30 -10.25 5.00
N SER A 202 3.99 -10.29 5.25
CA SER A 202 3.09 -11.24 4.60
C SER A 202 1.66 -10.71 4.52
N ALA A 203 0.93 -11.21 3.53
CA ALA A 203 -0.50 -11.00 3.37
C ALA A 203 -1.24 -12.33 3.41
N GLN A 204 -2.54 -12.29 3.69
CA GLN A 204 -3.43 -13.45 3.72
C GLN A 204 -4.69 -13.16 2.93
N LYS A 205 -5.33 -14.21 2.45
CA LYS A 205 -6.60 -14.11 1.74
C LYS A 205 -7.74 -14.51 2.67
N ILE A 206 -8.71 -13.61 2.87
CA ILE A 206 -9.92 -13.81 3.66
C ILE A 206 -11.08 -13.46 2.74
N ASP A 207 -12.04 -14.35 2.56
CA ASP A 207 -13.22 -14.16 1.71
C ASP A 207 -12.89 -13.61 0.31
N ASN A 208 -11.88 -14.22 -0.31
CA ASN A 208 -11.35 -13.87 -1.64
C ASN A 208 -10.70 -12.48 -1.75
N ARG A 209 -10.47 -11.77 -0.64
CA ARG A 209 -9.77 -10.46 -0.58
C ARG A 209 -8.43 -10.60 0.14
N TRP A 210 -7.45 -9.80 -0.28
CA TRP A 210 -6.14 -9.76 0.35
C TRP A 210 -6.13 -8.78 1.52
N PHE A 211 -5.62 -9.25 2.66
CA PHE A 211 -5.42 -8.47 3.87
C PHE A 211 -3.98 -8.60 4.35
N LEU A 212 -3.53 -7.60 5.09
CA LEU A 212 -2.31 -7.69 5.87
C LEU A 212 -2.38 -8.89 6.81
N LYS A 213 -1.35 -9.75 6.81
CA LYS A 213 -1.18 -10.79 7.82
C LYS A 213 -0.15 -10.36 8.86
N GLN A 214 0.99 -9.84 8.39
CA GLN A 214 2.05 -9.39 9.28
C GLN A 214 2.79 -8.19 8.66
N MET A 215 3.00 -7.17 9.48
CA MET A 215 3.87 -6.02 9.21
C MET A 215 4.97 -5.97 10.26
N ARG A 216 6.17 -5.66 9.82
CA ARG A 216 7.32 -5.40 10.69
C ARG A 216 7.53 -3.90 10.79
N VAL A 217 7.67 -3.41 12.02
CA VAL A 217 8.04 -2.03 12.34
C VAL A 217 9.40 -2.06 13.02
N GLU A 218 10.38 -1.40 12.45
CA GLU A 218 11.73 -1.29 12.97
C GLU A 218 11.98 0.15 13.38
N GLU A 219 12.47 0.34 14.59
CA GLU A 219 12.99 1.61 15.09
C GLU A 219 14.51 1.58 15.00
N PHE A 220 15.11 2.62 14.46
CA PHE A 220 16.55 2.72 14.25
C PHE A 220 17.17 3.66 15.26
N GLN A 221 18.37 3.34 15.70
CA GLN A 221 19.19 4.27 16.45
C GLN A 221 19.61 5.41 15.52
N PRO A 222 19.27 6.67 15.84
CA PRO A 222 19.59 7.82 15.00
C PRO A 222 21.07 7.88 14.63
N GLY A 223 21.36 8.21 13.36
CA GLY A 223 22.74 8.30 12.85
C GLY A 223 23.41 6.96 12.55
N THR A 224 22.70 5.86 12.74
CA THR A 224 23.21 4.51 12.43
C THR A 224 22.17 3.75 11.60
N ASN A 225 22.60 2.61 11.01
CA ASN A 225 21.68 1.65 10.40
C ASN A 225 21.31 0.51 11.38
N HIS A 226 21.56 0.72 12.68
CA HIS A 226 21.30 -0.31 13.69
C HIS A 226 19.84 -0.27 14.11
N VAL A 227 19.17 -1.42 14.05
CA VAL A 227 17.78 -1.60 14.54
C VAL A 227 17.82 -1.68 16.06
N GLN A 228 17.22 -0.70 16.73
CA GLN A 228 17.14 -0.61 18.18
C GLN A 228 16.02 -1.50 18.74
N SER A 229 14.86 -1.48 18.08
CA SER A 229 13.70 -2.28 18.46
C SER A 229 12.88 -2.72 17.26
N ARG A 230 12.05 -3.74 17.45
CA ARG A 230 11.24 -4.30 16.38
C ARG A 230 9.89 -4.77 16.90
N THR A 231 8.83 -4.14 16.42
CA THR A 231 7.44 -4.56 16.66
C THR A 231 6.90 -5.29 15.44
N TYR A 232 6.19 -6.37 15.66
CA TYR A 232 5.36 -7.03 14.66
C TYR A 232 3.90 -6.70 14.92
N LEU A 233 3.22 -6.15 13.90
CA LEU A 233 1.77 -6.08 13.86
C LEU A 233 1.29 -7.33 13.15
N GLU A 234 0.51 -8.14 13.84
CA GLU A 234 0.03 -9.43 13.36
C GLU A 234 -1.50 -9.45 13.40
N ILE A 235 -2.11 -9.76 12.27
CA ILE A 235 -3.57 -9.94 12.15
C ILE A 235 -3.88 -11.42 12.29
N LYS A 236 -4.74 -11.73 13.24
CA LYS A 236 -5.29 -13.07 13.50
C LYS A 236 -6.64 -13.18 12.79
N LYS A 237 -6.94 -14.35 12.35
CA LYS A 237 -8.24 -14.66 11.75
C LYS A 237 -9.27 -14.94 12.86
#